data_918df47516091533c5df1cbfc55f418b
#
_entry.id   918df47516091533c5df1cbfc55f418b
#
_cell.length_a   1.000
_cell.length_b   1.000
_cell.length_c   1.000
_cell.angle_alpha   90.00
_cell.angle_beta   90.00
_cell.angle_gamma   90.00
#
_symmetry.space_group_name_H-M   'P 1'
#
loop_
_entity.id
_entity.type
_entity.pdbx_description
1 polymer ?
#
loop_
_entity_poly.entity_id
_entity_poly.type
_entity_poly.pdbx_seq_one_letter_code
_entity_poly.pdbx_strand_id
1 'polypeptide(L)'
;MLQIAILGLGPFGIRMLEELSAVGCEIIVVDRDAEKIDKYKTHARAVYITDVINKDSFMKIIPSNIDAAIVDFDDLLEPAILTTHYLHQMGIKNIVVQCENDTHGELLTLAGASQIVYPEYEAAKRITPLLISKQLNSYIQLSTDFAIAEVEILEELEGKALKDCGLRNNYGINVIACRNKDATEFTTISSPDFVFSKDCNILIAGNKISIEKYIKKDIKKERFGTKLLLDRFIRKSK
;
A
#
# COMPACT_ATOMS: atom_id res chain seq x y z
N MET A 1 -5.01 16.34 -19.02
CA MET A 1 -5.37 14.96 -18.57
C MET A 1 -4.08 14.20 -18.46
N LEU A 2 -3.86 13.45 -17.39
CA LEU A 2 -2.61 12.69 -17.21
C LEU A 2 -2.54 11.54 -18.23
N GLN A 3 -1.39 11.42 -18.88
CA GLN A 3 -1.09 10.36 -19.83
C GLN A 3 -0.14 9.34 -19.21
N ILE A 4 -0.56 8.08 -19.14
CA ILE A 4 0.18 7.02 -18.46
C ILE A 4 0.35 5.83 -19.40
N ALA A 5 1.56 5.28 -19.48
CA ALA A 5 1.79 4.02 -20.16
C ALA A 5 1.82 2.86 -19.19
N ILE A 6 1.15 1.76 -19.52
CA ILE A 6 1.23 0.48 -18.81
C ILE A 6 1.84 -0.54 -19.76
N LEU A 7 2.95 -1.09 -19.34
CA LEU A 7 3.84 -1.96 -20.12
C LEU A 7 3.89 -3.33 -19.45
N GLY A 8 3.16 -4.26 -20.02
CA GLY A 8 2.83 -5.54 -19.43
C GLY A 8 1.53 -5.52 -18.64
N LEU A 9 0.68 -6.51 -18.88
CA LEU A 9 -0.56 -6.77 -18.16
C LEU A 9 -0.38 -7.95 -17.20
N GLY A 10 0.61 -7.81 -16.30
CA GLY A 10 0.70 -8.63 -15.10
C GLY A 10 -0.41 -8.28 -14.10
N PRO A 11 -0.53 -9.00 -12.99
CA PRO A 11 -1.58 -8.75 -11.99
C PRO A 11 -1.60 -7.33 -11.43
N PHE A 12 -0.44 -6.73 -11.20
CA PHE A 12 -0.30 -5.36 -10.72
C PHE A 12 -0.68 -4.35 -11.82
N GLY A 13 -0.18 -4.54 -13.06
CA GLY A 13 -0.47 -3.69 -14.21
C GLY A 13 -1.97 -3.63 -14.53
N ILE A 14 -2.67 -4.78 -14.46
CA ILE A 14 -4.12 -4.86 -14.62
C ILE A 14 -4.84 -4.03 -13.55
N ARG A 15 -4.46 -4.16 -12.28
CA ARG A 15 -5.08 -3.37 -11.20
C ARG A 15 -4.84 -1.88 -11.36
N MET A 16 -3.62 -1.49 -11.74
CA MET A 16 -3.30 -0.10 -12.02
C MET A 16 -4.12 0.45 -13.21
N LEU A 17 -4.34 -0.36 -14.26
CA LEU A 17 -5.17 0.00 -15.39
C LEU A 17 -6.62 0.30 -14.97
N GLU A 18 -7.22 -0.60 -14.17
CA GLU A 18 -8.58 -0.45 -13.66
C GLU A 18 -8.73 0.83 -12.81
N GLU A 19 -7.84 1.06 -11.83
CA GLU A 19 -7.86 2.22 -10.93
C GLU A 19 -7.61 3.54 -11.68
N LEU A 20 -6.62 3.60 -12.56
CA LEU A 20 -6.30 4.80 -13.32
C LEU A 20 -7.40 5.16 -14.35
N SER A 21 -8.02 4.15 -14.96
CA SER A 21 -9.17 4.34 -15.84
C SER A 21 -10.36 4.93 -15.08
N ALA A 22 -10.62 4.45 -13.86
CA ALA A 22 -11.72 4.92 -13.02
C ALA A 22 -11.58 6.41 -12.63
N VAL A 23 -10.36 6.92 -12.50
CA VAL A 23 -10.10 8.34 -12.21
C VAL A 23 -9.92 9.20 -13.49
N GLY A 24 -10.10 8.61 -14.67
CA GLY A 24 -10.15 9.33 -15.94
C GLY A 24 -8.77 9.67 -16.55
N CYS A 25 -7.73 8.89 -16.26
CA CYS A 25 -6.45 9.03 -16.94
C CYS A 25 -6.51 8.53 -18.40
N GLU A 26 -5.71 9.13 -19.28
CA GLU A 26 -5.47 8.61 -20.62
C GLU A 26 -4.38 7.54 -20.57
N ILE A 27 -4.74 6.29 -20.87
CA ILE A 27 -3.85 5.15 -20.69
C ILE A 27 -3.46 4.55 -22.04
N ILE A 28 -2.17 4.30 -22.22
CA ILE A 28 -1.59 3.54 -23.32
C ILE A 28 -1.18 2.19 -22.73
N VAL A 29 -1.69 1.10 -23.28
CA VAL A 29 -1.34 -0.26 -22.82
C VAL A 29 -0.52 -0.96 -23.91
N VAL A 30 0.54 -1.62 -23.47
CA VAL A 30 1.40 -2.45 -24.35
C VAL A 30 1.58 -3.81 -23.69
N ASP A 31 1.20 -4.86 -24.40
CA ASP A 31 1.45 -6.25 -23.99
C ASP A 31 1.64 -7.11 -25.25
N ARG A 32 2.35 -8.22 -25.13
CA ARG A 32 2.49 -9.19 -26.21
C ARG A 32 1.31 -10.15 -26.33
N ASP A 33 0.51 -10.27 -25.27
CA ASP A 33 -0.64 -11.19 -25.19
C ASP A 33 -1.90 -10.51 -25.71
N ALA A 34 -2.33 -10.96 -26.91
CA ALA A 34 -3.51 -10.44 -27.59
C ALA A 34 -4.80 -10.69 -26.79
N GLU A 35 -4.91 -11.80 -26.04
CA GLU A 35 -6.09 -12.13 -25.25
C GLU A 35 -6.23 -11.19 -24.04
N LYS A 36 -5.12 -10.92 -23.36
CA LYS A 36 -5.08 -9.91 -22.29
C LYS A 36 -5.49 -8.53 -22.81
N ILE A 37 -4.90 -8.10 -23.93
CA ILE A 37 -5.25 -6.82 -24.57
C ILE A 37 -6.74 -6.77 -24.93
N ASP A 38 -7.28 -7.78 -25.58
CA ASP A 38 -8.69 -7.79 -25.98
C ASP A 38 -9.66 -7.67 -24.77
N LYS A 39 -9.30 -8.33 -23.68
CA LYS A 39 -10.09 -8.30 -22.44
C LYS A 39 -10.12 -6.93 -21.78
N TYR A 40 -9.00 -6.18 -21.80
CA TYR A 40 -8.86 -4.92 -21.05
C TYR A 40 -8.84 -3.66 -21.92
N LYS A 41 -8.93 -3.74 -23.24
CA LYS A 41 -8.86 -2.62 -24.19
C LYS A 41 -9.85 -1.48 -23.91
N THR A 42 -11.00 -1.77 -23.30
CA THR A 42 -12.01 -0.76 -22.98
C THR A 42 -11.59 0.22 -21.88
N HIS A 43 -10.57 -0.11 -21.11
CA HIS A 43 -10.03 0.74 -20.04
C HIS A 43 -8.89 1.65 -20.53
N ALA A 44 -8.47 1.52 -21.77
CA ALA A 44 -7.34 2.24 -22.33
C ALA A 44 -7.76 3.12 -23.52
N ARG A 45 -7.07 4.25 -23.71
CA ARG A 45 -7.21 5.08 -24.90
C ARG A 45 -6.59 4.44 -26.13
N ALA A 46 -5.45 3.77 -25.95
CA ALA A 46 -4.75 3.07 -27.02
C ALA A 46 -4.15 1.77 -26.48
N VAL A 47 -4.15 0.75 -27.31
CA VAL A 47 -3.58 -0.56 -26.99
C VAL A 47 -2.67 -1.03 -28.13
N TYR A 48 -1.56 -1.65 -27.75
CA TYR A 48 -0.60 -2.18 -28.72
C TYR A 48 -0.20 -3.61 -28.35
N ILE A 49 -0.31 -4.50 -29.31
CA ILE A 49 0.14 -5.89 -29.18
C ILE A 49 1.53 -5.97 -29.77
N THR A 50 2.54 -5.96 -28.94
CA THR A 50 3.94 -6.01 -29.40
C THR A 50 4.88 -6.49 -28.29
N ASP A 51 6.04 -6.97 -28.71
CA ASP A 51 7.14 -7.25 -27.79
C ASP A 51 7.94 -5.97 -27.53
N VAL A 52 8.01 -5.59 -26.26
CA VAL A 52 8.70 -4.37 -25.79
C VAL A 52 10.22 -4.43 -25.90
N ILE A 53 10.79 -5.60 -26.13
CA ILE A 53 12.25 -5.78 -26.28
C ILE A 53 12.76 -5.06 -27.54
N ASN A 54 11.93 -4.89 -28.58
CA ASN A 54 12.29 -4.17 -29.78
C ASN A 54 12.27 -2.66 -29.54
N LYS A 55 13.45 -2.06 -29.34
CA LYS A 55 13.62 -0.64 -29.04
C LYS A 55 12.98 0.28 -30.09
N ASP A 56 13.15 -0.01 -31.37
CA ASP A 56 12.64 0.87 -32.44
C ASP A 56 11.12 0.90 -32.51
N SER A 57 10.48 -0.23 -32.24
CA SER A 57 9.04 -0.33 -32.13
C SER A 57 8.53 0.37 -30.86
N PHE A 58 9.22 0.14 -29.74
CA PHE A 58 8.91 0.74 -28.46
C PHE A 58 8.91 2.29 -28.51
N MET A 59 9.98 2.86 -29.04
CA MET A 59 10.17 4.32 -29.16
C MET A 59 9.13 5.01 -30.07
N LYS A 60 8.49 4.26 -30.98
CA LYS A 60 7.42 4.78 -31.86
C LYS A 60 6.05 4.75 -31.20
N ILE A 61 5.84 3.85 -30.25
CA ILE A 61 4.54 3.62 -29.60
C ILE A 61 4.36 4.53 -28.39
N ILE A 62 5.42 4.71 -27.60
CA ILE A 62 5.34 5.50 -26.36
C ILE A 62 5.72 6.97 -26.64
N PRO A 63 4.79 7.92 -26.42
CA PRO A 63 5.12 9.33 -26.54
C PRO A 63 6.12 9.77 -25.45
N SER A 64 7.07 10.62 -25.81
CA SER A 64 8.08 11.12 -24.86
C SER A 64 7.53 12.07 -23.79
N ASN A 65 6.30 12.51 -23.93
CA ASN A 65 5.63 13.47 -23.02
C ASN A 65 4.61 12.81 -22.09
N ILE A 66 4.68 11.49 -21.90
CA ILE A 66 3.84 10.84 -20.88
C ILE A 66 4.26 11.25 -19.47
N ASP A 67 3.27 11.33 -18.57
CA ASP A 67 3.50 11.76 -17.18
C ASP A 67 4.10 10.66 -16.31
N ALA A 68 3.77 9.39 -16.60
CA ALA A 68 4.27 8.24 -15.89
C ALA A 68 4.24 6.96 -16.75
N ALA A 69 5.05 5.98 -16.37
CA ALA A 69 5.01 4.64 -16.91
C ALA A 69 4.96 3.60 -15.77
N ILE A 70 4.18 2.54 -15.99
CA ILE A 70 4.09 1.38 -15.11
C ILE A 70 4.59 0.18 -15.88
N VAL A 71 5.52 -0.56 -15.30
CA VAL A 71 6.14 -1.75 -15.89
C VAL A 71 5.81 -2.96 -15.05
N ASP A 72 5.11 -3.93 -15.63
CA ASP A 72 4.72 -5.18 -14.98
C ASP A 72 4.73 -6.35 -15.98
N PHE A 73 5.83 -7.06 -16.04
CA PHE A 73 6.01 -8.26 -16.87
C PHE A 73 6.01 -9.54 -16.04
N ASP A 74 5.27 -9.57 -14.94
CA ASP A 74 5.32 -10.67 -13.98
C ASP A 74 6.77 -10.90 -13.50
N ASP A 75 7.30 -12.13 -13.63
CA ASP A 75 8.65 -12.53 -13.25
C ASP A 75 9.73 -12.34 -14.34
N LEU A 76 9.36 -11.74 -15.47
CA LEU A 76 10.29 -11.57 -16.61
C LEU A 76 11.21 -10.36 -16.41
N LEU A 77 12.37 -10.59 -15.83
CA LEU A 77 13.33 -9.54 -15.48
C LEU A 77 13.94 -8.84 -16.73
N GLU A 78 14.29 -9.60 -17.78
CA GLU A 78 14.94 -9.04 -18.97
C GLU A 78 14.10 -7.96 -19.68
N PRO A 79 12.82 -8.21 -20.04
CA PRO A 79 11.99 -7.16 -20.63
C PRO A 79 11.74 -6.01 -19.66
N ALA A 80 11.64 -6.27 -18.34
CA ALA A 80 11.48 -5.21 -17.34
C ALA A 80 12.68 -4.26 -17.31
N ILE A 81 13.91 -4.78 -17.29
CA ILE A 81 15.14 -3.98 -17.32
C ILE A 81 15.23 -3.17 -18.61
N LEU A 82 15.05 -3.79 -19.77
CA LEU A 82 15.17 -3.12 -21.07
C LEU A 82 14.13 -2.00 -21.22
N THR A 83 12.88 -2.29 -20.89
CA THR A 83 11.78 -1.32 -20.97
C THR A 83 12.01 -0.14 -20.03
N THR A 84 12.40 -0.40 -18.79
CA THR A 84 12.73 0.64 -17.80
C THR A 84 13.87 1.52 -18.31
N HIS A 85 14.91 0.92 -18.88
CA HIS A 85 16.04 1.65 -19.46
C HIS A 85 15.62 2.53 -20.65
N TYR A 86 14.75 2.02 -21.54
CA TYR A 86 14.25 2.81 -22.67
C TYR A 86 13.42 4.00 -22.23
N LEU A 87 12.51 3.80 -21.26
CA LEU A 87 11.72 4.89 -20.66
C LEU A 87 12.62 5.95 -20.03
N HIS A 88 13.64 5.52 -19.30
CA HIS A 88 14.62 6.44 -18.69
C HIS A 88 15.39 7.23 -19.77
N GLN A 89 15.85 6.59 -20.84
CA GLN A 89 16.49 7.26 -21.98
C GLN A 89 15.57 8.27 -22.68
N MET A 90 14.27 8.03 -22.70
CA MET A 90 13.27 8.96 -23.23
C MET A 90 13.02 10.17 -22.31
N GLY A 91 13.60 10.19 -21.11
CA GLY A 91 13.45 11.26 -20.14
C GLY A 91 12.17 11.17 -19.29
N ILE A 92 11.48 10.03 -19.29
CA ILE A 92 10.34 9.79 -18.42
C ILE A 92 10.82 9.75 -16.96
N LYS A 93 10.25 10.61 -16.13
CA LYS A 93 10.70 10.77 -14.73
C LYS A 93 10.03 9.81 -13.75
N ASN A 94 8.75 9.52 -13.99
CA ASN A 94 7.95 8.66 -13.12
C ASN A 94 7.85 7.26 -13.72
N ILE A 95 8.78 6.39 -13.39
CA ILE A 95 8.82 5.00 -13.86
C ILE A 95 8.63 4.09 -12.66
N VAL A 96 7.44 3.52 -12.55
CA VAL A 96 7.05 2.58 -11.48
C VAL A 96 7.18 1.16 -11.99
N VAL A 97 7.96 0.33 -11.34
CA VAL A 97 8.22 -1.04 -11.79
C VAL A 97 7.82 -2.03 -10.70
N GLN A 98 6.99 -3.00 -11.06
CA GLN A 98 6.68 -4.15 -10.22
C GLN A 98 7.89 -5.08 -10.15
N CYS A 99 8.15 -5.64 -8.99
CA CYS A 99 9.26 -6.55 -8.75
C CYS A 99 8.94 -7.53 -7.63
N GLU A 100 9.52 -8.74 -7.70
CA GLU A 100 9.29 -9.78 -6.70
C GLU A 100 10.30 -9.77 -5.55
N ASN A 101 11.53 -9.31 -5.80
CA ASN A 101 12.61 -9.40 -4.81
C ASN A 101 13.59 -8.21 -4.88
N ASP A 102 14.32 -8.01 -3.79
CA ASP A 102 15.23 -6.86 -3.62
C ASP A 102 16.36 -6.84 -4.66
N THR A 103 16.92 -7.99 -5.05
CA THR A 103 18.03 -8.06 -6.03
C THR A 103 17.58 -7.57 -7.40
N HIS A 104 16.39 -7.98 -7.87
CA HIS A 104 15.81 -7.47 -9.11
C HIS A 104 15.49 -5.98 -8.98
N GLY A 105 14.98 -5.54 -7.82
CA GLY A 105 14.70 -4.13 -7.55
C GLY A 105 15.93 -3.23 -7.65
N GLU A 106 17.10 -3.69 -7.17
CA GLU A 106 18.37 -2.99 -7.34
C GLU A 106 18.73 -2.84 -8.84
N LEU A 107 18.60 -3.91 -9.63
CA LEU A 107 18.87 -3.86 -11.07
C LEU A 107 17.93 -2.91 -11.81
N LEU A 108 16.65 -2.93 -11.47
CA LEU A 108 15.64 -2.06 -12.08
C LEU A 108 15.86 -0.59 -11.68
N THR A 109 16.31 -0.33 -10.44
CA THR A 109 16.71 1.01 -10.02
C THR A 109 17.91 1.53 -10.81
N LEU A 110 18.93 0.68 -11.03
CA LEU A 110 20.08 1.01 -11.90
C LEU A 110 19.66 1.24 -13.36
N ALA A 111 18.64 0.54 -13.86
CA ALA A 111 18.08 0.76 -15.19
C ALA A 111 17.31 2.09 -15.33
N GLY A 112 16.95 2.74 -14.22
CA GLY A 112 16.30 4.05 -14.20
C GLY A 112 14.87 4.07 -13.65
N ALA A 113 14.43 3.03 -12.94
CA ALA A 113 13.16 3.06 -12.22
C ALA A 113 13.19 4.16 -11.15
N SER A 114 12.15 4.97 -11.08
CA SER A 114 11.99 5.97 -10.03
C SER A 114 11.38 5.38 -8.76
N GLN A 115 10.62 4.30 -8.91
CA GLN A 115 9.97 3.59 -7.81
C GLN A 115 9.87 2.10 -8.13
N ILE A 116 10.24 1.27 -7.15
CA ILE A 116 10.02 -0.17 -7.18
C ILE A 116 8.84 -0.50 -6.25
N VAL A 117 7.95 -1.37 -6.71
CA VAL A 117 6.78 -1.82 -5.96
C VAL A 117 6.85 -3.34 -5.80
N TYR A 118 6.61 -3.81 -4.59
CA TYR A 118 6.57 -5.23 -4.21
C TYR A 118 5.16 -5.58 -3.72
N PRO A 119 4.17 -5.80 -4.60
CA PRO A 119 2.76 -5.89 -4.22
C PRO A 119 2.47 -6.95 -3.17
N GLU A 120 3.06 -8.13 -3.30
CA GLU A 120 2.89 -9.26 -2.38
C GLU A 120 3.49 -8.97 -1.01
N TYR A 121 4.68 -8.35 -0.97
CA TYR A 121 5.34 -7.95 0.26
C TYR A 121 4.54 -6.86 0.99
N GLU A 122 4.07 -5.86 0.27
CA GLU A 122 3.24 -4.78 0.83
C GLU A 122 1.92 -5.33 1.39
N ALA A 123 1.27 -6.24 0.65
CA ALA A 123 0.05 -6.91 1.11
C ALA A 123 0.31 -7.76 2.36
N ALA A 124 1.37 -8.59 2.36
CA ALA A 124 1.74 -9.41 3.50
C ALA A 124 2.05 -8.56 4.74
N LYS A 125 2.81 -7.48 4.58
CA LYS A 125 3.15 -6.55 5.65
C LYS A 125 1.93 -5.90 6.29
N ARG A 126 0.91 -5.59 5.50
CA ARG A 126 -0.36 -5.02 5.98
C ARG A 126 -1.24 -6.03 6.69
N ILE A 127 -1.31 -7.28 6.19
CA ILE A 127 -2.21 -8.32 6.71
C ILE A 127 -1.64 -9.00 7.95
N THR A 128 -0.32 -9.21 8.01
CA THR A 128 0.33 -9.95 9.11
C THR A 128 -0.02 -9.41 10.51
N PRO A 129 0.00 -8.10 10.80
CA PRO A 129 -0.37 -7.58 12.11
C PRO A 129 -1.81 -7.95 12.51
N LEU A 130 -2.74 -7.94 11.54
CA LEU A 130 -4.16 -8.25 11.78
C LEU A 130 -4.37 -9.73 12.13
N LEU A 131 -3.58 -10.64 11.56
CA LEU A 131 -3.64 -12.06 11.88
C LEU A 131 -3.08 -12.38 13.28
N ILE A 132 -2.13 -11.58 13.76
CA ILE A 132 -1.48 -11.80 15.05
C ILE A 132 -2.30 -11.21 16.21
N SER A 133 -3.04 -10.14 15.97
CA SER A 133 -3.81 -9.43 17.00
C SER A 133 -5.28 -9.31 16.62
N LYS A 134 -6.15 -9.92 17.41
CA LYS A 134 -7.61 -9.83 17.25
C LYS A 134 -8.16 -8.41 17.49
N GLN A 135 -7.40 -7.56 18.15
CA GLN A 135 -7.79 -6.18 18.49
C GLN A 135 -7.45 -5.17 17.41
N LEU A 136 -6.65 -5.58 16.40
CA LEU A 136 -6.33 -4.77 15.24
C LEU A 136 -7.34 -5.03 14.13
N ASN A 137 -8.13 -4.03 13.78
CA ASN A 137 -9.06 -4.08 12.65
C ASN A 137 -8.40 -3.56 11.37
N SER A 138 -7.50 -2.57 11.50
CA SER A 138 -6.65 -2.12 10.38
C SER A 138 -5.29 -1.64 10.91
N TYR A 139 -4.27 -1.70 10.03
CA TYR A 139 -2.92 -1.27 10.33
C TYR A 139 -2.24 -0.72 9.09
N ILE A 140 -1.74 0.52 9.19
CA ILE A 140 -1.01 1.20 8.11
C ILE A 140 0.31 1.69 8.68
N GLN A 141 1.40 1.12 8.20
CA GLN A 141 2.74 1.59 8.55
C GLN A 141 3.12 2.77 7.67
N LEU A 142 3.41 3.93 8.25
CA LEU A 142 3.81 5.14 7.53
C LEU A 142 5.32 5.31 7.44
N SER A 143 6.04 4.86 8.46
CA SER A 143 7.52 4.85 8.47
C SER A 143 8.04 3.63 9.23
N THR A 144 9.34 3.52 9.39
CA THR A 144 9.98 2.43 10.14
C THR A 144 9.44 2.28 11.56
N ASP A 145 9.06 3.37 12.19
CA ASP A 145 8.68 3.43 13.60
C ASP A 145 7.29 4.02 13.86
N PHE A 146 6.61 4.59 12.85
CA PHE A 146 5.30 5.24 13.01
C PHE A 146 4.21 4.55 12.19
N ALA A 147 3.03 4.38 12.81
CA ALA A 147 1.88 3.74 12.19
C ALA A 147 0.55 4.37 12.61
N ILE A 148 -0.48 4.08 11.82
CA ILE A 148 -1.88 4.30 12.15
C ILE A 148 -2.53 2.93 12.32
N ALA A 149 -3.37 2.77 13.33
CA ALA A 149 -4.07 1.52 13.60
C ALA A 149 -5.51 1.78 14.01
N GLU A 150 -6.41 0.94 13.56
CA GLU A 150 -7.75 0.85 14.11
C GLU A 150 -7.77 -0.27 15.15
N VAL A 151 -8.15 0.09 16.37
CA VAL A 151 -8.16 -0.83 17.51
C VAL A 151 -9.48 -0.72 18.29
N GLU A 152 -9.84 -1.79 18.96
CA GLU A 152 -10.95 -1.73 19.91
C GLU A 152 -10.60 -0.82 21.11
N ILE A 153 -11.61 -0.10 21.63
CA ILE A 153 -11.43 0.68 22.85
C ILE A 153 -11.28 -0.26 24.05
N LEU A 154 -10.39 0.09 24.98
CA LEU A 154 -10.27 -0.66 26.23
C LEU A 154 -11.53 -0.43 27.08
N GLU A 155 -12.10 -1.50 27.65
CA GLU A 155 -13.29 -1.43 28.53
C GLU A 155 -13.18 -0.34 29.61
N GLU A 156 -11.99 -0.15 30.17
CA GLU A 156 -11.75 0.86 31.21
C GLU A 156 -11.85 2.31 30.72
N LEU A 157 -11.89 2.54 29.40
CA LEU A 157 -11.98 3.86 28.75
C LEU A 157 -13.40 4.17 28.25
N GLU A 158 -14.26 3.16 28.21
CA GLU A 158 -15.66 3.34 27.82
C GLU A 158 -16.37 4.35 28.72
N GLY A 159 -17.15 5.22 28.13
CA GLY A 159 -17.91 6.28 28.84
C GLY A 159 -17.05 7.42 29.38
N LYS A 160 -15.72 7.41 29.17
CA LYS A 160 -14.83 8.49 29.59
C LYS A 160 -14.61 9.51 28.46
N ALA A 161 -14.39 10.76 28.86
CA ALA A 161 -13.96 11.78 27.92
C ALA A 161 -12.50 11.55 27.50
N LEU A 162 -12.15 11.88 26.24
CA LEU A 162 -10.80 11.70 25.71
C LEU A 162 -9.71 12.29 26.61
N LYS A 163 -9.93 13.49 27.17
CA LYS A 163 -9.02 14.17 28.10
C LYS A 163 -8.73 13.36 29.37
N ASP A 164 -9.70 12.56 29.83
CA ASP A 164 -9.60 11.77 31.06
C ASP A 164 -9.00 10.36 30.81
N CYS A 165 -8.84 9.97 29.56
CA CYS A 165 -8.30 8.65 29.20
C CYS A 165 -6.79 8.57 29.31
N GLY A 166 -6.06 9.68 29.32
CA GLY A 166 -4.61 9.72 29.44
C GLY A 166 -3.87 9.01 28.31
N LEU A 167 -4.47 8.83 27.14
CA LEU A 167 -3.93 7.99 26.04
C LEU A 167 -2.57 8.47 25.55
N ARG A 168 -2.39 9.78 25.42
CA ARG A 168 -1.10 10.37 25.05
C ARG A 168 -0.04 10.16 26.13
N ASN A 169 -0.36 10.38 27.39
CA ASN A 169 0.59 10.32 28.50
C ASN A 169 0.97 8.87 28.86
N ASN A 170 -0.02 7.96 28.87
CA ASN A 170 0.18 6.58 29.31
C ASN A 170 0.73 5.67 28.21
N TYR A 171 0.32 5.91 26.96
CA TYR A 171 0.64 5.05 25.81
C TYR A 171 1.48 5.74 24.72
N GLY A 172 1.51 7.07 24.67
CA GLY A 172 2.19 7.80 23.59
C GLY A 172 1.44 7.76 22.26
N ILE A 173 0.11 7.58 22.27
CA ILE A 173 -0.74 7.52 21.09
C ILE A 173 -1.69 8.71 21.02
N ASN A 174 -2.01 9.11 19.78
CA ASN A 174 -3.04 10.12 19.51
C ASN A 174 -4.25 9.44 18.90
N VAL A 175 -5.45 9.82 19.36
CA VAL A 175 -6.71 9.37 18.75
C VAL A 175 -7.10 10.35 17.67
N ILE A 176 -7.42 9.85 16.49
CA ILE A 176 -7.78 10.64 15.31
C ILE A 176 -9.30 10.63 15.12
N ALA A 177 -9.92 9.46 15.22
CA ALA A 177 -11.32 9.23 14.95
C ALA A 177 -11.83 8.02 15.71
N CYS A 178 -13.15 7.85 15.74
CA CYS A 178 -13.78 6.63 16.23
C CYS A 178 -14.94 6.22 15.32
N ARG A 179 -15.35 4.96 15.41
CA ARG A 179 -16.60 4.46 14.85
C ARG A 179 -17.19 3.37 15.75
N ASN A 180 -18.50 3.19 15.72
CA ASN A 180 -19.13 2.03 16.33
C ASN A 180 -18.76 0.78 15.52
N LYS A 181 -18.72 -0.40 16.16
CA LYS A 181 -18.33 -1.66 15.50
C LYS A 181 -19.13 -1.96 14.22
N ASP A 182 -20.43 -1.60 14.21
CA ASP A 182 -21.33 -1.85 13.08
C ASP A 182 -21.34 -0.72 12.03
N ALA A 183 -20.64 0.39 12.30
CA ALA A 183 -20.58 1.52 11.38
C ALA A 183 -19.43 1.39 10.37
N THR A 184 -19.68 1.83 9.15
CA THR A 184 -18.66 1.88 8.09
C THR A 184 -17.84 3.17 8.14
N GLU A 185 -18.42 4.26 8.65
CA GLU A 185 -17.82 5.59 8.63
C GLU A 185 -17.19 5.96 9.97
N PHE A 186 -16.05 6.63 9.88
CA PHE A 186 -15.38 7.20 11.05
C PHE A 186 -15.88 8.60 11.34
N THR A 187 -16.08 8.89 12.63
CA THR A 187 -16.30 10.24 13.15
C THR A 187 -14.98 10.79 13.67
N THR A 188 -14.51 11.90 13.08
CA THR A 188 -13.28 12.57 13.53
C THR A 188 -13.48 13.18 14.92
N ILE A 189 -12.51 12.97 15.81
CA ILE A 189 -12.54 13.50 17.17
C ILE A 189 -11.80 14.83 17.20
N SER A 190 -12.53 15.92 17.33
CA SER A 190 -11.98 17.29 17.36
C SER A 190 -11.98 17.92 18.77
N SER A 191 -12.71 17.34 19.72
CA SER A 191 -12.82 17.88 21.09
C SER A 191 -12.20 16.95 22.13
N PRO A 192 -11.45 17.47 23.08
CA PRO A 192 -10.99 16.71 24.24
C PRO A 192 -12.12 16.21 25.16
N ASP A 193 -13.29 16.84 25.07
CA ASP A 193 -14.50 16.45 25.82
C ASP A 193 -15.31 15.33 25.14
N PHE A 194 -14.85 14.81 23.99
CA PHE A 194 -15.49 13.70 23.32
C PHE A 194 -15.53 12.47 24.22
N VAL A 195 -16.74 11.91 24.42
CA VAL A 195 -16.97 10.73 25.27
C VAL A 195 -17.05 9.48 24.40
N PHE A 196 -16.22 8.49 24.69
CA PHE A 196 -16.22 7.22 23.96
C PHE A 196 -17.46 6.40 24.27
N SER A 197 -18.13 5.93 23.23
CA SER A 197 -19.23 4.98 23.38
C SER A 197 -18.70 3.59 23.74
N LYS A 198 -19.57 2.76 24.29
CA LYS A 198 -19.30 1.35 24.49
C LYS A 198 -19.12 0.66 23.14
N ASP A 199 -18.24 -0.34 23.06
CA ASP A 199 -18.00 -1.13 21.84
C ASP A 199 -17.61 -0.30 20.61
N CYS A 200 -16.88 0.79 20.77
CA CYS A 200 -16.35 1.55 19.65
C CYS A 200 -14.91 1.13 19.27
N ASN A 201 -14.60 1.28 18.01
CA ASN A 201 -13.23 1.22 17.48
C ASN A 201 -12.68 2.63 17.42
N ILE A 202 -11.41 2.77 17.77
CA ILE A 202 -10.69 4.04 17.70
C ILE A 202 -9.56 3.95 16.67
N LEU A 203 -9.42 5.00 15.87
CA LEU A 203 -8.30 5.17 14.96
C LEU A 203 -7.21 5.94 15.70
N ILE A 204 -6.08 5.29 15.91
CA ILE A 204 -4.94 5.83 16.66
C ILE A 204 -3.72 6.00 15.78
N ALA A 205 -2.90 7.00 16.09
CA ALA A 205 -1.60 7.21 15.47
C ALA A 205 -0.51 7.30 16.53
N GLY A 206 0.63 6.69 16.27
CA GLY A 206 1.76 6.71 17.19
C GLY A 206 2.93 5.86 16.75
N ASN A 207 3.96 5.82 17.59
CA ASN A 207 5.07 4.90 17.41
C ASN A 207 4.57 3.44 17.54
N LYS A 208 5.13 2.53 16.76
CA LYS A 208 4.78 1.10 16.78
C LYS A 208 4.78 0.51 18.19
N ILE A 209 5.81 0.82 18.99
CA ILE A 209 5.95 0.35 20.38
C ILE A 209 4.78 0.86 21.25
N SER A 210 4.34 2.09 21.00
CA SER A 210 3.21 2.72 21.72
C SER A 210 1.90 2.03 21.38
N ILE A 211 1.64 1.76 20.10
CA ILE A 211 0.46 1.03 19.64
C ILE A 211 0.44 -0.38 20.23
N GLU A 212 1.57 -1.09 20.18
CA GLU A 212 1.70 -2.40 20.80
C GLU A 212 1.46 -2.40 22.30
N LYS A 213 1.97 -1.38 23.01
CA LYS A 213 1.75 -1.23 24.45
C LYS A 213 0.27 -1.10 24.76
N TYR A 214 -0.48 -0.37 23.92
CA TYR A 214 -1.92 -0.24 24.05
C TYR A 214 -2.62 -1.60 23.86
N ILE A 215 -2.31 -2.30 22.76
CA ILE A 215 -2.90 -3.61 22.44
C ILE A 215 -2.56 -4.67 23.51
N LYS A 216 -1.30 -4.72 23.97
CA LYS A 216 -0.85 -5.72 24.97
C LYS A 216 -1.50 -5.57 26.34
N LYS A 217 -2.05 -4.41 26.66
CA LYS A 217 -2.73 -4.22 27.95
C LYS A 217 -3.99 -5.08 28.06
N ASP A 218 -4.68 -5.28 26.96
CA ASP A 218 -5.90 -6.09 26.93
C ASP A 218 -5.55 -7.61 26.89
N ILE A 219 -4.44 -8.00 26.24
CA ILE A 219 -3.97 -9.38 26.17
C ILE A 219 -3.59 -9.97 27.55
N LYS A 220 -3.33 -9.13 28.57
CA LYS A 220 -3.10 -9.64 29.93
C LYS A 220 -4.33 -10.34 30.54
N LYS A 221 -5.51 -10.18 29.93
CA LYS A 221 -6.72 -10.95 30.28
C LYS A 221 -6.84 -12.28 29.51
N GLU A 222 -6.22 -12.40 28.31
CA GLU A 222 -6.27 -13.62 27.48
C GLU A 222 -4.88 -14.16 27.12
N ARG A 223 -4.40 -15.14 27.86
CA ARG A 223 -3.36 -16.18 27.60
C ARG A 223 -2.04 -15.83 26.88
N PHE A 224 -1.01 -16.22 27.54
CA PHE A 224 0.45 -16.43 27.39
C PHE A 224 1.07 -16.69 25.99
N GLY A 225 0.32 -16.92 24.92
CA GLY A 225 0.86 -17.35 23.60
C GLY A 225 1.24 -16.25 22.63
N THR A 226 0.55 -15.14 22.66
CA THR A 226 0.63 -14.06 21.64
C THR A 226 1.85 -13.14 21.83
N LYS A 227 2.39 -13.08 23.02
CA LYS A 227 3.52 -12.19 23.37
C LYS A 227 4.81 -12.50 22.58
N LEU A 228 5.05 -13.78 22.30
CA LEU A 228 6.29 -14.25 21.64
C LEU A 228 6.29 -13.94 20.12
N LEU A 229 5.12 -13.88 19.49
CA LEU A 229 4.98 -13.69 18.05
C LEU A 229 5.12 -12.21 17.67
N LEU A 230 4.52 -11.31 18.44
CA LEU A 230 4.65 -9.84 18.21
C LEU A 230 6.09 -9.36 18.38
N ASP A 231 6.82 -9.87 19.39
CA ASP A 231 8.22 -9.51 19.62
C ASP A 231 9.16 -9.96 18.47
N ARG A 232 8.82 -11.07 17.76
CA ARG A 232 9.58 -11.55 16.59
C ARG A 232 9.34 -10.70 15.34
N PHE A 233 8.13 -10.21 15.15
CA PHE A 233 7.76 -9.40 13.99
C PHE A 233 8.53 -8.06 13.96
N ILE A 234 8.72 -7.45 15.14
CA ILE A 234 9.38 -6.15 15.29
C ILE A 234 10.90 -6.25 15.12
N ARG A 235 11.51 -7.37 15.54
CA ARG A 235 12.97 -7.56 15.45
C ARG A 235 13.49 -7.86 14.05
N LYS A 236 12.64 -8.26 13.10
CA LYS A 236 13.04 -8.57 11.71
C LYS A 236 12.97 -7.38 10.75
N SER A 237 12.57 -6.19 11.21
CA SER A 237 12.52 -4.95 10.42
C SER A 237 13.76 -4.06 10.64
N LYS A 238 14.92 -4.68 10.89
CA LYS A 238 16.23 -4.00 10.87
C LYS A 238 17.05 -4.51 9.72
#